data_642aac5ee0d1110ec140b0d8345b057f
#
_entry.id   642aac5ee0d1110ec140b0d8345b057f
#
_cell.length_a   1.000
_cell.length_b   1.000
_cell.length_c   1.000
_cell.angle_alpha   90.00
_cell.angle_beta   90.00
_cell.angle_gamma   90.00
#
_symmetry.space_group_name_H-M   'P 1'
#
loop_
_entity.id
_entity.type
_entity.pdbx_description
1 polymer ?
#
loop_
_entity_poly.entity_id
_entity_poly.type
_entity_poly.pdbx_seq_one_letter_code
_entity_poly.pdbx_strand_id
1 'polypeptide(L)'
;MKIFKFIIGLCIGIAIFLTPFSQFQAAPLESVRDLPVQLEGRKKPLDTVARETVIQIHGKASYKTANGDKLDYLQTYLSLWSNNRDWNQEPFILFNYRPLKTSLGLDPEQKYFTFAELMQSDLGAVILTAREKQADDIDLNRDESEALTVEERLALTIATVGSDRLPLVPHPTDAKGKWASIDEANSYYPESVITPVQQDYLQLKQAYRLGSNADVEQIASQLQTDLASLSPQYPQISILEREVKFYRLHFFAKAWLLYGIGFIVMLAVLWLNLEFYWGAVGIFSAGLIVHGYGFIERMQIAGRPPLPTCTSR
;
A
#
# COMPACT_ATOMS: atom_id res chain seq x y z
N MET A 1 45.37 -8.72 4.72
CA MET A 1 44.91 -8.22 3.41
C MET A 1 43.50 -8.71 3.04
N LYS A 2 43.18 -10.03 3.14
CA LYS A 2 41.81 -10.57 2.82
C LYS A 2 40.69 -9.95 3.68
N ILE A 3 40.88 -9.93 5.02
CA ILE A 3 39.92 -9.35 5.97
C ILE A 3 39.67 -7.89 5.72
N PHE A 4 40.70 -7.11 5.39
CA PHE A 4 40.59 -5.70 5.07
C PHE A 4 39.74 -5.45 3.80
N LYS A 5 39.98 -6.22 2.72
CA LYS A 5 39.17 -6.15 1.47
C LYS A 5 37.71 -6.56 1.74
N PHE A 6 37.46 -7.55 2.60
CA PHE A 6 36.11 -7.93 3.01
C PHE A 6 35.39 -6.81 3.77
N ILE A 7 36.05 -6.19 4.75
CA ILE A 7 35.51 -5.06 5.52
C ILE A 7 35.19 -3.89 4.59
N ILE A 8 36.04 -3.56 3.64
CA ILE A 8 35.77 -2.51 2.63
C ILE A 8 34.48 -2.86 1.85
N GLY A 9 34.36 -4.09 1.35
CA GLY A 9 33.17 -4.51 0.61
C GLY A 9 31.91 -4.43 1.46
N LEU A 10 31.97 -4.84 2.73
CA LEU A 10 30.88 -4.76 3.69
C LEU A 10 30.47 -3.28 3.94
N CYS A 11 31.45 -2.40 4.16
CA CYS A 11 31.20 -0.96 4.34
C CYS A 11 30.58 -0.32 3.10
N ILE A 12 31.04 -0.68 1.89
CA ILE A 12 30.42 -0.23 0.64
C ILE A 12 28.96 -0.69 0.56
N GLY A 13 28.70 -1.95 0.88
CA GLY A 13 27.33 -2.50 0.90
C GLY A 13 26.42 -1.76 1.89
N ILE A 14 26.90 -1.48 3.10
CA ILE A 14 26.18 -0.70 4.10
C ILE A 14 25.95 0.73 3.62
N ALA A 15 26.95 1.38 3.01
CA ALA A 15 26.79 2.73 2.47
C ALA A 15 25.71 2.77 1.36
N ILE A 16 25.68 1.80 0.45
CA ILE A 16 24.64 1.65 -0.57
C ILE A 16 23.26 1.44 0.07
N PHE A 17 23.18 0.64 1.14
CA PHE A 17 21.90 0.45 1.86
C PHE A 17 21.39 1.74 2.49
N LEU A 18 22.28 2.57 3.03
CA LEU A 18 21.93 3.84 3.65
C LEU A 18 21.54 4.93 2.64
N THR A 19 21.87 4.77 1.35
CA THR A 19 21.42 5.73 0.33
C THR A 19 19.89 5.70 0.25
N PRO A 20 19.22 6.87 0.33
CA PRO A 20 17.79 6.92 0.09
C PRO A 20 17.52 6.46 -1.35
N PHE A 21 16.66 5.49 -1.52
CA PHE A 21 16.01 5.33 -2.84
C PHE A 21 15.35 6.66 -3.12
N SER A 22 15.70 7.30 -4.25
CA SER A 22 15.12 8.59 -4.62
C SER A 22 13.62 8.40 -4.79
N GLN A 23 12.91 8.54 -3.69
CA GLN A 23 11.47 8.64 -3.69
C GLN A 23 11.11 10.10 -3.70
N PHE A 24 10.13 10.40 -4.49
CA PHE A 24 9.37 11.60 -4.42
C PHE A 24 9.28 12.03 -2.95
N GLN A 25 9.77 13.20 -2.63
CA GLN A 25 9.73 13.75 -1.29
C GLN A 25 8.28 14.21 -1.06
N ALA A 26 7.41 13.22 -0.79
CA ALA A 26 6.04 13.48 -0.38
C ALA A 26 6.07 14.29 0.91
N ALA A 27 5.11 15.21 1.05
CA ALA A 27 4.93 15.95 2.29
C ALA A 27 4.91 14.98 3.49
N PRO A 28 5.58 15.33 4.59
CA PRO A 28 5.56 14.51 5.79
C PRO A 28 4.13 14.53 6.37
N LEU A 29 3.35 13.51 6.08
CA LEU A 29 2.02 13.27 6.65
C LEU A 29 2.14 12.07 7.60
N GLU A 30 3.07 12.16 8.56
CA GLU A 30 3.42 11.03 9.43
C GLU A 30 2.25 10.64 10.33
N SER A 31 1.55 11.62 10.94
CA SER A 31 0.38 11.33 11.78
C SER A 31 -0.77 10.69 10.99
N VAL A 32 -0.95 11.05 9.71
CA VAL A 32 -1.92 10.41 8.83
C VAL A 32 -1.49 8.99 8.49
N ARG A 33 -0.19 8.77 8.22
CA ARG A 33 0.35 7.45 7.88
C ARG A 33 0.13 6.43 8.98
N ASP A 34 0.32 6.87 10.22
CA ASP A 34 0.28 6.03 11.40
C ASP A 34 -1.13 5.82 11.96
N LEU A 35 -2.17 6.46 11.37
CA LEU A 35 -3.56 6.22 11.77
C LEU A 35 -3.92 4.73 11.66
N PRO A 36 -4.31 4.08 12.75
CA PRO A 36 -4.66 2.66 12.69
C PRO A 36 -6.04 2.44 12.06
N VAL A 37 -6.11 1.46 11.21
CA VAL A 37 -7.32 0.98 10.53
C VAL A 37 -7.44 -0.52 10.72
N GLN A 38 -8.63 -1.04 11.00
CA GLN A 38 -8.84 -2.48 11.05
C GLN A 38 -9.37 -3.00 9.73
N LEU A 39 -8.57 -3.78 9.01
CA LEU A 39 -9.01 -4.50 7.82
C LEU A 39 -8.71 -5.99 7.95
N GLU A 40 -9.65 -6.84 7.55
CA GLU A 40 -9.50 -8.31 7.59
C GLU A 40 -9.09 -8.82 8.99
N GLY A 41 -9.63 -8.19 10.05
CA GLY A 41 -9.33 -8.53 11.44
C GLY A 41 -7.93 -8.10 11.93
N ARG A 42 -7.13 -7.42 11.09
CA ARG A 42 -5.82 -6.91 11.44
C ARG A 42 -5.83 -5.38 11.56
N LYS A 43 -5.17 -4.87 12.59
CA LYS A 43 -4.91 -3.43 12.75
C LYS A 43 -3.67 -3.09 11.91
N LYS A 44 -3.85 -2.25 10.90
CA LYS A 44 -2.81 -1.81 9.95
C LYS A 44 -2.68 -0.28 10.01
N PRO A 45 -1.51 0.32 9.78
CA PRO A 45 -1.43 1.77 9.56
C PRO A 45 -2.12 2.15 8.25
N LEU A 46 -2.68 3.35 8.20
CA LEU A 46 -3.32 3.89 6.99
C LEU A 46 -2.36 3.90 5.79
N ASP A 47 -1.08 4.09 6.03
CA ASP A 47 -0.03 3.99 5.00
C ASP A 47 -0.06 2.65 4.26
N THR A 48 -0.17 1.54 5.00
CA THR A 48 -0.26 0.19 4.42
C THR A 48 -1.56 0.03 3.62
N VAL A 49 -2.69 0.47 4.17
CA VAL A 49 -4.00 0.43 3.50
C VAL A 49 -3.97 1.24 2.22
N ALA A 50 -3.48 2.47 2.27
CA ALA A 50 -3.36 3.35 1.12
C ALA A 50 -2.52 2.72 0.01
N ARG A 51 -1.37 2.14 0.38
CA ARG A 51 -0.46 1.50 -0.56
C ARG A 51 -1.08 0.26 -1.21
N GLU A 52 -1.70 -0.61 -0.42
CA GLU A 52 -2.36 -1.83 -0.91
C GLU A 52 -3.52 -1.47 -1.85
N THR A 53 -4.39 -0.53 -1.45
CA THR A 53 -5.53 -0.05 -2.26
C THR A 53 -5.08 0.52 -3.60
N VAL A 54 -4.13 1.46 -3.59
CA VAL A 54 -3.66 2.10 -4.82
C VAL A 54 -2.97 1.11 -5.75
N ILE A 55 -2.15 0.19 -5.22
CA ILE A 55 -1.51 -0.85 -6.04
C ILE A 55 -2.55 -1.82 -6.61
N GLN A 56 -3.57 -2.19 -5.87
CA GLN A 56 -4.61 -3.10 -6.35
C GLN A 56 -5.41 -2.49 -7.49
N ILE A 57 -5.77 -1.20 -7.39
CA ILE A 57 -6.54 -0.51 -8.44
C ILE A 57 -5.65 -0.15 -9.64
N HIS A 58 -4.49 0.48 -9.39
CA HIS A 58 -3.65 1.11 -10.41
C HIS A 58 -2.46 0.24 -10.86
N GLY A 59 -2.09 -0.78 -10.08
CA GLY A 59 -0.92 -1.63 -10.34
C GLY A 59 0.43 -1.01 -9.98
N LYS A 60 0.47 0.24 -9.49
CA LYS A 60 1.69 0.96 -9.09
C LYS A 60 1.47 1.78 -7.84
N ALA A 61 2.55 2.00 -7.08
CA ALA A 61 2.55 2.84 -5.88
C ALA A 61 2.64 4.36 -6.16
N SER A 62 2.49 4.78 -7.40
CA SER A 62 2.46 6.19 -7.79
C SER A 62 1.52 6.37 -8.97
N TYR A 63 0.80 7.47 -8.97
CA TYR A 63 -0.14 7.84 -10.01
C TYR A 63 0.28 9.16 -10.68
N LYS A 64 0.11 9.24 -11.99
CA LYS A 64 0.27 10.49 -12.74
C LYS A 64 -1.10 10.95 -13.19
N THR A 65 -1.55 12.08 -12.67
CA THR A 65 -2.88 12.65 -12.97
C THR A 65 -2.99 13.05 -14.45
N ALA A 66 -4.20 13.23 -14.94
CA ALA A 66 -4.44 13.76 -16.30
C ALA A 66 -3.73 15.10 -16.54
N ASN A 67 -3.58 15.92 -15.50
CA ASN A 67 -2.87 17.21 -15.56
C ASN A 67 -1.33 17.08 -15.53
N GLY A 68 -0.82 15.88 -15.34
CA GLY A 68 0.62 15.60 -15.33
C GLY A 68 1.28 15.59 -13.95
N ASP A 69 0.54 15.89 -12.87
CA ASP A 69 1.04 15.84 -11.50
C ASP A 69 1.34 14.40 -11.10
N LYS A 70 2.44 14.19 -10.39
CA LYS A 70 2.79 12.88 -9.87
C LYS A 70 2.46 12.79 -8.40
N LEU A 71 1.57 11.88 -8.05
CA LEU A 71 1.17 11.57 -6.68
C LEU A 71 1.80 10.25 -6.22
N ASP A 72 2.23 10.18 -4.96
CA ASP A 72 2.55 8.90 -4.34
C ASP A 72 1.27 8.15 -3.94
N TYR A 73 1.40 6.92 -3.45
CA TYR A 73 0.24 6.10 -3.07
C TYR A 73 -0.60 6.73 -1.94
N LEU A 74 0.03 7.40 -0.95
CA LEU A 74 -0.72 8.03 0.13
C LEU A 74 -1.49 9.26 -0.38
N GLN A 75 -0.82 10.13 -1.15
CA GLN A 75 -1.46 11.28 -1.78
C GLN A 75 -2.61 10.85 -2.70
N THR A 76 -2.41 9.77 -3.48
CA THR A 76 -3.43 9.21 -4.35
C THR A 76 -4.63 8.69 -3.54
N TYR A 77 -4.35 7.92 -2.49
CA TYR A 77 -5.39 7.39 -1.59
C TYR A 77 -6.18 8.50 -0.89
N LEU A 78 -5.49 9.49 -0.32
CA LEU A 78 -6.14 10.62 0.33
C LEU A 78 -6.95 11.48 -0.64
N SER A 79 -6.50 11.57 -1.90
CA SER A 79 -7.25 12.23 -2.96
C SER A 79 -8.53 11.47 -3.33
N LEU A 80 -8.48 10.13 -3.41
CA LEU A 80 -9.67 9.29 -3.56
C LEU A 80 -10.61 9.45 -2.36
N TRP A 81 -10.09 9.23 -1.16
CA TRP A 81 -10.84 9.27 0.08
C TRP A 81 -11.51 10.63 0.34
N SER A 82 -10.80 11.73 0.09
CA SER A 82 -11.36 13.07 0.23
C SER A 82 -12.25 13.49 -0.95
N ASN A 83 -12.19 12.76 -2.06
CA ASN A 83 -12.90 13.08 -3.32
C ASN A 83 -12.61 14.52 -3.79
N ASN A 84 -11.32 14.90 -3.84
CA ASN A 84 -10.90 16.25 -4.19
C ASN A 84 -10.74 16.48 -5.70
N ARG A 85 -11.07 15.47 -6.53
CA ARG A 85 -11.10 15.53 -8.00
C ARG A 85 -12.17 14.60 -8.56
N ASP A 86 -12.50 14.74 -9.84
CA ASP A 86 -13.47 13.85 -10.52
C ASP A 86 -12.80 12.51 -10.88
N TRP A 87 -12.83 11.58 -9.93
CA TRP A 87 -12.28 10.24 -10.11
C TRP A 87 -13.04 9.38 -11.13
N ASN A 88 -14.24 9.79 -11.57
CA ASN A 88 -14.97 9.12 -12.65
C ASN A 88 -14.28 9.32 -14.00
N GLN A 89 -13.56 10.44 -14.17
CA GLN A 89 -12.89 10.83 -15.42
C GLN A 89 -11.36 10.66 -15.35
N GLU A 90 -10.79 10.26 -14.22
CA GLU A 90 -9.36 10.01 -14.11
C GLU A 90 -9.03 8.60 -14.65
N PRO A 91 -8.04 8.45 -15.56
CA PRO A 91 -7.63 7.14 -16.11
C PRO A 91 -6.77 6.39 -15.09
N PHE A 92 -7.43 5.86 -14.06
CA PHE A 92 -6.77 5.31 -12.87
C PHE A 92 -6.83 3.79 -12.78
N ILE A 93 -7.87 3.15 -13.36
CA ILE A 93 -8.13 1.72 -13.20
C ILE A 93 -7.32 0.91 -14.19
N LEU A 94 -6.48 0.02 -13.70
CA LEU A 94 -5.63 -0.85 -14.51
C LEU A 94 -6.47 -1.94 -15.19
N PHE A 95 -6.37 -2.04 -16.53
CA PHE A 95 -6.92 -3.14 -17.30
C PHE A 95 -5.94 -3.55 -18.41
N ASN A 96 -5.24 -4.67 -18.25
CA ASN A 96 -4.14 -5.07 -19.13
C ASN A 96 -4.52 -6.10 -20.19
N TYR A 97 -5.54 -6.92 -19.96
CA TYR A 97 -5.81 -8.07 -20.80
C TYR A 97 -6.44 -7.68 -22.14
N ARG A 98 -5.61 -7.71 -23.21
CA ARG A 98 -5.96 -7.25 -24.56
C ARG A 98 -7.16 -7.96 -25.18
N PRO A 99 -7.30 -9.32 -25.15
CA PRO A 99 -8.43 -9.99 -25.79
C PRO A 99 -9.77 -9.49 -25.28
N LEU A 100 -9.95 -9.39 -23.97
CA LEU A 100 -11.20 -8.88 -23.39
C LEU A 100 -11.45 -7.41 -23.74
N LYS A 101 -10.41 -6.55 -23.72
CA LYS A 101 -10.56 -5.16 -24.18
C LYS A 101 -11.09 -5.07 -25.60
N THR A 102 -10.54 -5.90 -26.51
CA THR A 102 -10.97 -5.92 -27.91
C THR A 102 -12.42 -6.37 -28.05
N SER A 103 -12.84 -7.42 -27.32
CA SER A 103 -14.23 -7.88 -27.34
C SER A 103 -15.23 -6.86 -26.80
N LEU A 104 -14.78 -6.01 -25.87
CA LEU A 104 -15.58 -4.92 -25.30
C LEU A 104 -15.55 -3.62 -26.12
N GLY A 105 -14.85 -3.61 -27.27
CA GLY A 105 -14.70 -2.40 -28.09
C GLY A 105 -13.79 -1.32 -27.47
N LEU A 106 -12.99 -1.67 -26.45
CA LEU A 106 -12.03 -0.79 -25.81
C LEU A 106 -10.68 -0.81 -26.55
N ASP A 107 -9.87 0.27 -26.40
CA ASP A 107 -8.54 0.31 -26.97
C ASP A 107 -7.63 -0.78 -26.34
N PRO A 108 -7.15 -1.79 -27.12
CA PRO A 108 -6.33 -2.85 -26.60
C PRO A 108 -4.94 -2.40 -26.12
N GLU A 109 -4.44 -1.24 -26.54
CA GLU A 109 -3.14 -0.68 -26.15
C GLU A 109 -3.23 0.21 -24.89
N GLN A 110 -4.40 0.76 -24.59
CA GLN A 110 -4.65 1.56 -23.39
C GLN A 110 -4.54 0.68 -22.14
N LYS A 111 -3.77 1.14 -21.14
CA LYS A 111 -3.55 0.41 -19.87
C LYS A 111 -4.48 0.83 -18.76
N TYR A 112 -4.81 2.10 -18.72
CA TYR A 112 -5.58 2.72 -17.64
C TYR A 112 -6.84 3.30 -18.19
N PHE A 113 -7.94 2.95 -17.58
CA PHE A 113 -9.28 3.38 -17.96
C PHE A 113 -9.89 4.23 -16.87
N THR A 114 -10.81 5.08 -17.27
CA THR A 114 -11.66 5.81 -16.33
C THR A 114 -12.76 4.89 -15.82
N PHE A 115 -13.33 5.23 -14.68
CA PHE A 115 -14.50 4.52 -14.16
C PHE A 115 -15.66 4.61 -15.17
N ALA A 116 -15.88 5.79 -15.76
CA ALA A 116 -16.95 6.03 -16.73
C ALA A 116 -16.81 5.17 -17.99
N GLU A 117 -15.61 5.04 -18.57
CA GLU A 117 -15.37 4.19 -19.75
C GLU A 117 -15.71 2.73 -19.48
N LEU A 118 -15.28 2.19 -18.33
CA LEU A 118 -15.55 0.80 -17.97
C LEU A 118 -17.03 0.53 -17.69
N MET A 119 -17.72 1.48 -17.05
CA MET A 119 -19.17 1.36 -16.79
C MET A 119 -20.04 1.52 -18.04
N GLN A 120 -19.53 2.16 -19.08
CA GLN A 120 -20.23 2.30 -20.37
C GLN A 120 -19.98 1.13 -21.32
N SER A 121 -18.98 0.29 -21.03
CA SER A 121 -18.68 -0.90 -21.83
C SER A 121 -19.56 -2.09 -21.43
N ASP A 122 -19.57 -3.13 -22.27
CA ASP A 122 -20.28 -4.40 -21.99
C ASP A 122 -19.60 -5.27 -20.91
N LEU A 123 -18.64 -4.71 -20.16
CA LEU A 123 -17.93 -5.41 -19.11
C LEU A 123 -18.89 -6.00 -18.06
N GLY A 124 -19.95 -5.26 -17.72
CA GLY A 124 -20.98 -5.72 -16.78
C GLY A 124 -21.65 -7.03 -17.17
N ALA A 125 -21.89 -7.26 -18.46
CA ALA A 125 -22.48 -8.51 -18.95
C ALA A 125 -21.53 -9.70 -18.77
N VAL A 126 -20.22 -9.48 -19.03
CA VAL A 126 -19.19 -10.53 -18.83
C VAL A 126 -19.04 -10.86 -17.32
N ILE A 127 -19.05 -9.84 -16.45
CA ILE A 127 -19.01 -10.01 -14.98
C ILE A 127 -20.22 -10.83 -14.51
N LEU A 128 -21.42 -10.50 -14.98
CA LEU A 128 -22.64 -11.22 -14.60
C LEU A 128 -22.52 -12.71 -14.96
N THR A 129 -22.14 -13.01 -16.20
CA THR A 129 -21.92 -14.40 -16.66
C THR A 129 -20.86 -15.12 -15.82
N ALA A 130 -19.75 -14.43 -15.46
CA ALA A 130 -18.72 -14.99 -14.61
C ALA A 130 -19.24 -15.31 -13.20
N ARG A 131 -20.05 -14.44 -12.63
CA ARG A 131 -20.68 -14.63 -11.31
C ARG A 131 -21.68 -15.77 -11.29
N GLU A 132 -22.50 -15.92 -12.34
CA GLU A 132 -23.41 -17.05 -12.48
C GLU A 132 -22.64 -18.39 -12.53
N LYS A 133 -21.58 -18.47 -13.34
CA LYS A 133 -20.72 -19.66 -13.39
C LYS A 133 -20.07 -19.98 -12.04
N GLN A 134 -19.58 -18.96 -11.32
CA GLN A 134 -19.03 -19.16 -9.98
C GLN A 134 -20.08 -19.72 -9.00
N ALA A 135 -21.33 -19.25 -9.09
CA ALA A 135 -22.42 -19.74 -8.25
C ALA A 135 -22.77 -21.21 -8.54
N ASP A 136 -22.61 -21.64 -9.80
CA ASP A 136 -22.86 -22.99 -10.27
C ASP A 136 -21.61 -23.91 -10.21
N ASP A 137 -20.50 -23.44 -9.60
CA ASP A 137 -19.22 -24.15 -9.50
C ASP A 137 -18.64 -24.56 -10.86
N ILE A 138 -18.87 -23.73 -11.89
CA ILE A 138 -18.38 -23.92 -13.26
C ILE A 138 -17.05 -23.16 -13.43
N ASP A 139 -16.08 -23.80 -14.08
CA ASP A 139 -14.77 -23.19 -14.35
C ASP A 139 -14.91 -21.94 -15.23
N LEU A 140 -14.25 -20.88 -14.80
CA LEU A 140 -14.18 -19.62 -15.54
C LEU A 140 -13.15 -19.71 -16.66
N ASN A 141 -13.49 -19.16 -17.81
CA ASN A 141 -12.48 -18.89 -18.82
C ASN A 141 -11.62 -17.67 -18.45
N ARG A 142 -10.59 -17.38 -19.24
CA ARG A 142 -9.66 -16.30 -18.95
C ARG A 142 -10.31 -14.92 -19.03
N ASP A 143 -11.20 -14.70 -19.98
CA ASP A 143 -11.93 -13.40 -20.11
C ASP A 143 -12.78 -13.13 -18.89
N GLU A 144 -13.49 -14.14 -18.41
CA GLU A 144 -14.34 -14.06 -17.21
C GLU A 144 -13.50 -13.80 -15.94
N SER A 145 -12.37 -14.49 -15.78
CA SER A 145 -11.47 -14.28 -14.65
C SER A 145 -10.85 -12.86 -14.63
N GLU A 146 -10.48 -12.35 -15.82
CA GLU A 146 -9.95 -10.99 -15.95
C GLU A 146 -11.05 -9.94 -15.74
N ALA A 147 -12.29 -10.21 -16.17
CA ALA A 147 -13.44 -9.34 -15.91
C ALA A 147 -13.70 -9.19 -14.41
N LEU A 148 -13.67 -10.28 -13.64
CA LEU A 148 -13.78 -10.24 -12.18
C LEU A 148 -12.63 -9.49 -11.51
N THR A 149 -11.41 -9.60 -12.05
CA THR A 149 -10.27 -8.80 -11.57
C THR A 149 -10.49 -7.29 -11.75
N VAL A 150 -11.11 -6.90 -12.88
CA VAL A 150 -11.47 -5.49 -13.11
C VAL A 150 -12.64 -5.07 -12.21
N GLU A 151 -13.64 -5.94 -12.01
CA GLU A 151 -14.73 -5.72 -11.07
C GLU A 151 -14.22 -5.43 -9.66
N GLU A 152 -13.25 -6.21 -9.14
CA GLU A 152 -12.65 -5.96 -7.82
C GLU A 152 -12.01 -4.55 -7.74
N ARG A 153 -11.34 -4.10 -8.81
CA ARG A 153 -10.76 -2.75 -8.88
C ARG A 153 -11.81 -1.66 -8.89
N LEU A 154 -12.90 -1.87 -9.65
CA LEU A 154 -14.06 -0.97 -9.68
C LEU A 154 -14.72 -0.89 -8.30
N ALA A 155 -14.99 -2.03 -7.67
CA ALA A 155 -15.58 -2.11 -6.34
C ALA A 155 -14.70 -1.41 -5.28
N LEU A 156 -13.39 -1.62 -5.34
CA LEU A 156 -12.46 -0.96 -4.43
C LEU A 156 -12.39 0.55 -4.67
N THR A 157 -12.49 1.00 -5.92
CA THR A 157 -12.58 2.42 -6.26
C THR A 157 -13.83 3.05 -5.66
N ILE A 158 -15.01 2.42 -5.85
CA ILE A 158 -16.28 2.88 -5.26
C ILE A 158 -16.20 2.90 -3.73
N ALA A 159 -15.60 1.87 -3.12
CA ALA A 159 -15.47 1.77 -1.68
C ALA A 159 -14.52 2.83 -1.08
N THR A 160 -13.65 3.44 -1.90
CA THR A 160 -12.65 4.40 -1.43
C THR A 160 -13.04 5.84 -1.72
N VAL A 161 -13.61 6.12 -2.91
CA VAL A 161 -13.93 7.50 -3.34
C VAL A 161 -14.99 8.12 -2.43
N GLY A 162 -14.60 9.18 -1.73
CA GLY A 162 -15.47 9.94 -0.83
C GLY A 162 -15.99 9.17 0.37
N SER A 163 -15.53 7.94 0.58
CA SER A 163 -16.07 7.02 1.59
C SER A 163 -15.79 7.46 3.02
N ASP A 164 -16.76 7.25 3.90
CA ASP A 164 -16.65 7.39 5.36
C ASP A 164 -16.65 6.01 6.07
N ARG A 165 -16.51 4.93 5.29
CA ARG A 165 -16.56 3.54 5.78
C ARG A 165 -15.23 2.97 6.23
N LEU A 166 -14.21 3.82 6.39
CA LEU A 166 -12.91 3.37 6.89
C LEU A 166 -13.03 2.98 8.38
N PRO A 167 -12.71 1.71 8.77
CA PRO A 167 -12.87 1.25 10.15
C PRO A 167 -11.76 1.81 11.04
N LEU A 168 -11.94 3.02 11.55
CA LEU A 168 -11.01 3.76 12.41
C LEU A 168 -11.38 3.71 13.89
N VAL A 169 -12.68 3.56 14.20
CA VAL A 169 -13.20 3.66 15.57
C VAL A 169 -13.06 2.32 16.27
N PRO A 170 -12.23 2.22 17.32
CA PRO A 170 -11.97 0.96 17.99
C PRO A 170 -13.22 0.43 18.71
N HIS A 171 -13.30 -0.90 18.87
CA HIS A 171 -14.32 -1.49 19.75
C HIS A 171 -14.04 -1.09 21.22
N PRO A 172 -15.05 -0.69 22.02
CA PRO A 172 -14.82 -0.12 23.35
C PRO A 172 -14.14 -1.08 24.33
N THR A 173 -14.44 -2.37 24.27
CA THR A 173 -14.01 -3.34 25.28
C THR A 173 -13.33 -4.58 24.72
N ASP A 174 -13.67 -5.01 23.50
CA ASP A 174 -13.13 -6.24 22.90
C ASP A 174 -11.91 -5.96 22.01
N ALA A 175 -10.76 -6.50 22.42
CA ALA A 175 -9.50 -6.37 21.67
C ALA A 175 -9.56 -6.98 20.25
N LYS A 176 -10.44 -7.97 20.04
CA LYS A 176 -10.68 -8.65 18.76
C LYS A 176 -11.97 -8.17 18.09
N GLY A 177 -12.71 -7.28 18.74
CA GLY A 177 -13.96 -6.73 18.24
C GLY A 177 -13.76 -6.03 16.88
N LYS A 178 -14.80 -6.07 16.06
CA LYS A 178 -14.82 -5.35 14.79
C LYS A 178 -14.81 -3.84 15.07
N TRP A 179 -13.92 -3.11 14.40
CA TRP A 179 -13.91 -1.66 14.47
C TRP A 179 -15.02 -1.08 13.60
N ALA A 180 -15.58 0.01 14.05
CA ALA A 180 -16.60 0.74 13.31
C ALA A 180 -15.95 1.80 12.37
N SER A 181 -16.67 2.15 11.34
CA SER A 181 -16.43 3.35 10.59
C SER A 181 -16.99 4.58 11.32
N ILE A 182 -16.64 5.78 10.84
CA ILE A 182 -17.09 7.03 11.46
C ILE A 182 -18.62 7.19 11.45
N ASP A 183 -19.28 6.75 10.37
CA ASP A 183 -20.73 6.76 10.22
C ASP A 183 -21.44 5.72 11.14
N GLU A 184 -20.78 4.59 11.44
CA GLU A 184 -21.29 3.54 12.30
C GLU A 184 -20.91 3.71 13.79
N ALA A 185 -20.09 4.70 14.14
CA ALA A 185 -19.50 4.87 15.47
C ALA A 185 -20.52 5.05 16.60
N ASN A 186 -21.68 5.62 16.29
CA ASN A 186 -22.79 5.79 17.24
C ASN A 186 -23.37 4.44 17.73
N SER A 187 -23.08 3.32 17.04
CA SER A 187 -23.46 1.98 17.51
C SER A 187 -22.62 1.51 18.70
N TYR A 188 -21.44 2.08 18.90
CA TYR A 188 -20.48 1.71 19.94
C TYR A 188 -20.36 2.73 21.06
N TYR A 189 -20.53 4.00 20.74
CA TYR A 189 -20.28 5.11 21.67
C TYR A 189 -21.46 6.09 21.72
N PRO A 190 -21.72 6.70 22.88
CA PRO A 190 -22.68 7.79 22.99
C PRO A 190 -22.29 8.97 22.09
N GLU A 191 -23.27 9.68 21.57
CA GLU A 191 -23.08 10.82 20.68
C GLU A 191 -22.12 11.88 21.28
N SER A 192 -22.24 12.17 22.57
CA SER A 192 -21.36 13.13 23.26
C SER A 192 -19.88 12.74 23.25
N VAL A 193 -19.56 11.45 23.12
CA VAL A 193 -18.20 10.93 23.11
C VAL A 193 -17.65 10.88 21.67
N ILE A 194 -18.49 10.54 20.71
CA ILE A 194 -18.01 10.32 19.34
C ILE A 194 -18.05 11.59 18.46
N THR A 195 -18.89 12.56 18.79
CA THR A 195 -19.01 13.81 18.01
C THR A 195 -17.68 14.56 17.80
N PRO A 196 -16.79 14.71 18.79
CA PRO A 196 -15.48 15.32 18.56
C PRO A 196 -14.66 14.56 17.50
N VAL A 197 -14.61 13.23 17.59
CA VAL A 197 -13.89 12.37 16.63
C VAL A 197 -14.46 12.49 15.21
N GLN A 198 -15.78 12.55 15.09
CA GLN A 198 -16.46 12.78 13.79
C GLN A 198 -16.12 14.16 13.21
N GLN A 199 -16.06 15.18 14.06
CA GLN A 199 -15.67 16.53 13.64
C GLN A 199 -14.23 16.57 13.15
N ASP A 200 -13.28 16.00 13.89
CA ASP A 200 -11.87 15.94 13.50
C ASP A 200 -11.68 15.19 12.19
N TYR A 201 -12.40 14.07 12.00
CA TYR A 201 -12.37 13.32 10.76
C TYR A 201 -12.85 14.16 9.56
N LEU A 202 -13.95 14.90 9.72
CA LEU A 202 -14.47 15.76 8.65
C LEU A 202 -13.52 16.93 8.37
N GLN A 203 -12.95 17.52 9.42
CA GLN A 203 -11.96 18.58 9.30
C GLN A 203 -10.69 18.08 8.58
N LEU A 204 -10.24 16.86 8.87
CA LEU A 204 -9.11 16.22 8.19
C LEU A 204 -9.36 16.10 6.68
N LYS A 205 -10.55 15.62 6.28
CA LYS A 205 -10.95 15.59 4.86
C LYS A 205 -10.95 16.97 4.22
N GLN A 206 -11.46 17.97 4.93
CA GLN A 206 -11.53 19.34 4.43
C GLN A 206 -10.13 19.96 4.30
N ALA A 207 -9.28 19.81 5.32
CA ALA A 207 -7.90 20.31 5.29
C ALA A 207 -7.11 19.71 4.12
N TYR A 208 -7.28 18.41 3.85
CA TYR A 208 -6.65 17.79 2.69
C TYR A 208 -7.18 18.35 1.35
N ARG A 209 -8.49 18.57 1.22
CA ARG A 209 -9.09 19.21 0.02
C ARG A 209 -8.55 20.62 -0.21
N LEU A 210 -8.27 21.37 0.85
CA LEU A 210 -7.72 22.73 0.78
C LEU A 210 -6.20 22.75 0.54
N GLY A 211 -5.54 21.59 0.58
CA GLY A 211 -4.09 21.46 0.34
C GLY A 211 -3.21 21.94 1.51
N SER A 212 -3.77 22.10 2.72
CA SER A 212 -3.00 22.53 3.90
C SER A 212 -2.38 21.32 4.60
N ASN A 213 -1.15 20.95 4.23
CA ASN A 213 -0.46 19.81 4.83
C ASN A 213 -0.19 20.01 6.34
N ALA A 214 0.02 21.24 6.80
CA ALA A 214 0.25 21.54 8.23
C ALA A 214 -1.03 21.26 9.04
N ASP A 215 -2.19 21.71 8.56
CA ASP A 215 -3.47 21.45 9.22
C ASP A 215 -3.81 19.95 9.19
N VAL A 216 -3.56 19.29 8.05
CA VAL A 216 -3.74 17.83 7.93
C VAL A 216 -2.96 17.08 8.98
N GLU A 217 -1.69 17.42 9.20
CA GLU A 217 -0.84 16.77 10.18
C GLU A 217 -1.31 17.03 11.62
N GLN A 218 -1.67 18.27 11.94
CA GLN A 218 -2.18 18.63 13.26
C GLN A 218 -3.50 17.94 13.58
N ILE A 219 -4.46 17.98 12.65
CA ILE A 219 -5.78 17.36 12.84
C ILE A 219 -5.66 15.83 12.92
N ALA A 220 -4.81 15.22 12.11
CA ALA A 220 -4.57 13.79 12.17
C ALA A 220 -3.97 13.36 13.53
N SER A 221 -3.05 14.13 14.08
CA SER A 221 -2.48 13.90 15.41
C SER A 221 -3.55 14.03 16.52
N GLN A 222 -4.44 15.00 16.41
CA GLN A 222 -5.56 15.17 17.34
C GLN A 222 -6.53 13.97 17.22
N LEU A 223 -6.97 13.65 16.02
CA LEU A 223 -7.85 12.51 15.75
C LEU A 223 -7.26 11.20 16.30
N GLN A 224 -5.95 10.98 16.13
CA GLN A 224 -5.25 9.82 16.68
C GLN A 224 -5.33 9.77 18.22
N THR A 225 -5.17 10.93 18.87
CA THR A 225 -5.24 11.05 20.33
C THR A 225 -6.67 10.77 20.83
N ASP A 226 -7.67 11.30 20.15
CA ASP A 226 -9.06 11.12 20.51
C ASP A 226 -9.51 9.68 20.31
N LEU A 227 -9.15 9.05 19.19
CA LEU A 227 -9.40 7.63 18.95
C LEU A 227 -8.72 6.74 20.01
N ALA A 228 -7.49 7.09 20.42
CA ALA A 228 -6.77 6.35 21.47
C ALA A 228 -7.47 6.45 22.83
N SER A 229 -8.13 7.56 23.12
CA SER A 229 -8.88 7.76 24.37
C SER A 229 -10.14 6.92 24.45
N LEU A 230 -10.70 6.48 23.31
CA LEU A 230 -11.94 5.73 23.24
C LEU A 230 -11.82 4.30 23.78
N SER A 231 -10.66 3.67 23.63
CA SER A 231 -10.50 2.28 24.02
C SER A 231 -9.09 1.96 24.49
N PRO A 232 -8.92 1.25 25.63
CA PRO A 232 -7.61 0.77 26.07
C PRO A 232 -7.01 -0.28 25.10
N GLN A 233 -7.79 -0.76 24.15
CA GLN A 233 -7.37 -1.73 23.13
C GLN A 233 -6.85 -1.07 21.85
N TYR A 234 -6.75 0.27 21.84
CA TYR A 234 -6.13 0.99 20.74
C TYR A 234 -4.65 0.58 20.59
N PRO A 235 -4.16 0.34 19.38
CA PRO A 235 -2.80 -0.15 19.17
C PRO A 235 -1.76 0.90 19.58
N GLN A 236 -0.62 0.42 20.06
CA GLN A 236 0.53 1.29 20.28
C GLN A 236 1.04 1.82 18.93
N ILE A 237 1.14 3.12 18.79
CA ILE A 237 1.55 3.79 17.55
C ILE A 237 2.95 3.35 17.11
N SER A 238 3.88 3.12 18.06
CA SER A 238 5.23 2.64 17.76
C SER A 238 5.29 1.33 16.96
N ILE A 239 4.26 0.47 17.08
CA ILE A 239 4.16 -0.77 16.29
C ILE A 239 3.78 -0.44 14.85
N LEU A 240 2.86 0.51 14.67
CA LEU A 240 2.41 0.96 13.34
C LEU A 240 3.50 1.74 12.61
N GLU A 241 4.18 2.66 13.30
CA GLU A 241 5.36 3.36 12.77
C GLU A 241 6.43 2.39 12.26
N ARG A 242 6.63 1.28 12.98
CA ARG A 242 7.58 0.24 12.58
C ARG A 242 7.17 -0.40 11.25
N GLU A 243 5.88 -0.67 11.05
CA GLU A 243 5.36 -1.19 9.78
C GLU A 243 5.54 -0.18 8.64
N VAL A 244 5.24 1.10 8.88
CA VAL A 244 5.46 2.19 7.91
C VAL A 244 6.95 2.29 7.55
N LYS A 245 7.84 2.32 8.55
CA LYS A 245 9.30 2.36 8.34
C LYS A 245 9.81 1.15 7.55
N PHE A 246 9.27 -0.03 7.83
CA PHE A 246 9.63 -1.27 7.11
C PHE A 246 9.36 -1.12 5.60
N TYR A 247 8.19 -0.65 5.21
CA TYR A 247 7.86 -0.45 3.80
C TYR A 247 8.66 0.67 3.15
N ARG A 248 8.94 1.77 3.86
CA ARG A 248 9.74 2.90 3.35
C ARG A 248 11.22 2.54 3.15
N LEU A 249 11.78 1.66 3.97
CA LEU A 249 13.19 1.25 3.88
C LEU A 249 13.46 0.28 2.72
N HIS A 250 12.44 -0.36 2.15
CA HIS A 250 12.58 -1.27 1.00
C HIS A 250 13.66 -2.33 1.17
N PHE A 251 13.75 -2.97 2.33
CA PHE A 251 14.81 -3.93 2.67
C PHE A 251 15.09 -4.94 1.57
N PHE A 252 14.05 -5.59 1.03
CA PHE A 252 14.21 -6.61 0.01
C PHE A 252 14.73 -6.05 -1.33
N ALA A 253 14.23 -4.88 -1.76
CA ALA A 253 14.70 -4.25 -2.99
C ALA A 253 16.17 -3.84 -2.88
N LYS A 254 16.58 -3.29 -1.73
CA LYS A 254 17.97 -2.95 -1.46
C LYS A 254 18.87 -4.18 -1.35
N ALA A 255 18.40 -5.27 -0.73
CA ALA A 255 19.13 -6.53 -0.69
C ALA A 255 19.34 -7.09 -2.11
N TRP A 256 18.32 -7.06 -2.97
CA TRP A 256 18.43 -7.44 -4.37
C TRP A 256 19.46 -6.61 -5.14
N LEU A 257 19.46 -5.30 -4.91
CA LEU A 257 20.46 -4.40 -5.51
C LEU A 257 21.88 -4.79 -5.06
N LEU A 258 22.07 -5.04 -3.76
CA LEU A 258 23.38 -5.46 -3.22
C LEU A 258 23.83 -6.80 -3.80
N TYR A 259 22.92 -7.78 -3.95
CA TYR A 259 23.26 -9.05 -4.61
C TYR A 259 23.66 -8.82 -6.08
N GLY A 260 22.94 -7.97 -6.82
CA GLY A 260 23.26 -7.64 -8.21
C GLY A 260 24.64 -6.98 -8.34
N ILE A 261 24.93 -5.98 -7.48
CA ILE A 261 26.24 -5.31 -7.47
C ILE A 261 27.34 -6.30 -7.06
N GLY A 262 27.14 -7.09 -6.01
CA GLY A 262 28.09 -8.11 -5.57
C GLY A 262 28.40 -9.12 -6.68
N PHE A 263 27.37 -9.55 -7.43
CA PHE A 263 27.53 -10.45 -8.57
C PHE A 263 28.33 -9.81 -9.70
N ILE A 264 28.03 -8.57 -10.10
CA ILE A 264 28.75 -7.85 -11.15
C ILE A 264 30.22 -7.64 -10.76
N VAL A 265 30.48 -7.23 -9.51
CA VAL A 265 31.86 -7.07 -9.00
C VAL A 265 32.59 -8.41 -8.99
N MET A 266 31.93 -9.52 -8.61
CA MET A 266 32.52 -10.85 -8.65
C MET A 266 32.89 -11.26 -10.09
N LEU A 267 32.02 -11.02 -11.06
CA LEU A 267 32.32 -11.29 -12.46
C LEU A 267 33.52 -10.45 -12.95
N ALA A 268 33.57 -9.17 -12.62
CA ALA A 268 34.71 -8.31 -12.95
C ALA A 268 36.02 -8.80 -12.32
N VAL A 269 35.98 -9.21 -11.07
CA VAL A 269 37.15 -9.79 -10.37
C VAL A 269 37.66 -11.04 -11.08
N LEU A 270 36.77 -11.93 -11.50
CA LEU A 270 37.15 -13.17 -12.20
C LEU A 270 37.65 -12.90 -13.61
N TRP A 271 37.02 -11.99 -14.34
CA TRP A 271 37.33 -11.74 -15.78
C TRP A 271 38.60 -10.89 -15.96
N LEU A 272 38.78 -9.90 -15.06
CA LEU A 272 39.92 -8.98 -15.09
C LEU A 272 41.07 -9.39 -14.17
N ASN A 273 40.99 -10.56 -13.52
CA ASN A 273 41.98 -11.09 -12.56
C ASN A 273 42.29 -10.10 -11.43
N LEU A 274 41.27 -9.40 -10.91
CA LEU A 274 41.43 -8.41 -9.86
C LEU A 274 41.57 -9.05 -8.49
N GLU A 275 42.41 -8.51 -7.65
CA GLU A 275 42.60 -8.97 -6.26
C GLU A 275 41.49 -8.51 -5.29
N PHE A 276 40.26 -8.35 -5.74
CA PHE A 276 39.15 -7.81 -4.93
C PHE A 276 38.06 -8.85 -4.58
N TYR A 277 38.35 -10.15 -4.72
CA TYR A 277 37.40 -11.25 -4.44
C TYR A 277 36.70 -11.09 -3.08
N TRP A 278 37.45 -10.87 -2.00
CA TRP A 278 36.90 -10.70 -0.65
C TRP A 278 36.06 -9.44 -0.48
N GLY A 279 36.29 -8.41 -1.28
CA GLY A 279 35.42 -7.25 -1.33
C GLY A 279 34.04 -7.55 -1.94
N ALA A 280 34.00 -8.30 -3.04
CA ALA A 280 32.74 -8.78 -3.63
C ALA A 280 31.94 -9.65 -2.64
N VAL A 281 32.61 -10.56 -1.93
CA VAL A 281 32.02 -11.37 -0.86
C VAL A 281 31.45 -10.47 0.26
N GLY A 282 32.16 -9.41 0.63
CA GLY A 282 31.69 -8.44 1.63
C GLY A 282 30.39 -7.72 1.22
N ILE A 283 30.31 -7.27 -0.04
CA ILE A 283 29.08 -6.64 -0.59
C ILE A 283 27.92 -7.64 -0.55
N PHE A 284 28.14 -8.88 -0.99
CA PHE A 284 27.13 -9.93 -0.97
C PHE A 284 26.64 -10.25 0.45
N SER A 285 27.59 -10.30 1.42
CA SER A 285 27.27 -10.50 2.84
C SER A 285 26.45 -9.37 3.43
N ALA A 286 26.69 -8.11 3.02
CA ALA A 286 25.84 -6.97 3.38
C ALA A 286 24.42 -7.18 2.88
N GLY A 287 24.24 -7.62 1.62
CA GLY A 287 22.93 -7.99 1.07
C GLY A 287 22.23 -9.06 1.91
N LEU A 288 22.96 -10.10 2.35
CA LEU A 288 22.39 -11.17 3.17
C LEU A 288 21.96 -10.67 4.57
N ILE A 289 22.74 -9.79 5.19
CA ILE A 289 22.39 -9.17 6.49
C ILE A 289 21.13 -8.32 6.35
N VAL A 290 21.05 -7.46 5.31
CA VAL A 290 19.87 -6.62 5.04
C VAL A 290 18.64 -7.47 4.78
N HIS A 291 18.79 -8.55 4.01
CA HIS A 291 17.71 -9.48 3.71
C HIS A 291 17.21 -10.18 4.98
N GLY A 292 18.12 -10.73 5.78
CA GLY A 292 17.78 -11.41 7.04
C GLY A 292 17.11 -10.48 8.04
N TYR A 293 17.59 -9.24 8.16
CA TYR A 293 16.97 -8.23 9.00
C TYR A 293 15.55 -7.91 8.52
N GLY A 294 15.34 -7.75 7.20
CA GLY A 294 14.02 -7.55 6.61
C GLY A 294 13.05 -8.70 6.92
N PHE A 295 13.50 -9.95 6.93
CA PHE A 295 12.69 -11.11 7.37
C PHE A 295 12.30 -11.02 8.84
N ILE A 296 13.25 -10.70 9.73
CA ILE A 296 12.99 -10.57 11.17
C ILE A 296 11.94 -9.48 11.42
N GLU A 297 12.10 -8.30 10.81
CA GLU A 297 11.13 -7.21 10.91
C GLU A 297 9.73 -7.64 10.43
N ARG A 298 9.66 -8.31 9.29
CA ARG A 298 8.38 -8.80 8.76
C ARG A 298 7.71 -9.81 9.68
N MET A 299 8.47 -10.70 10.31
CA MET A 299 7.93 -11.65 11.30
C MET A 299 7.36 -10.95 12.53
N GLN A 300 8.06 -9.93 13.02
CA GLN A 300 7.62 -9.16 14.19
C GLN A 300 6.36 -8.36 13.90
N ILE A 301 6.27 -7.73 12.72
CA ILE A 301 5.08 -6.99 12.27
C ILE A 301 3.89 -7.94 12.07
N ALA A 302 4.12 -9.11 11.46
CA ALA A 302 3.06 -10.08 11.18
C ALA A 302 2.62 -10.87 12.42
N GLY A 303 3.40 -10.88 13.49
CA GLY A 303 3.15 -11.68 14.70
C GLY A 303 3.19 -13.21 14.47
N ARG A 304 3.69 -13.65 13.31
CA ARG A 304 3.80 -15.06 12.92
C ARG A 304 4.97 -15.26 11.94
N PRO A 305 5.60 -16.46 11.91
CA PRO A 305 6.60 -16.76 10.90
C PRO A 305 6.01 -16.66 9.49
N PRO A 306 6.79 -16.27 8.47
CA PRO A 306 6.36 -16.20 7.10
C PRO A 306 6.19 -17.62 6.54
N LEU A 307 5.07 -18.25 6.85
CA LEU A 307 4.69 -19.48 6.18
C LEU A 307 4.09 -19.09 4.81
N PRO A 308 4.40 -19.82 3.73
CA PRO A 308 3.67 -19.65 2.50
C PRO A 308 2.19 -19.91 2.82
N THR A 309 1.35 -18.90 2.63
CA THR A 309 -0.09 -19.13 2.61
C THR A 309 -0.36 -20.08 1.46
N CYS A 310 -0.58 -21.36 1.76
CA CYS A 310 -1.38 -22.19 0.87
C CYS A 310 -2.72 -21.47 0.77
N THR A 311 -2.93 -20.73 -0.29
CA THR A 311 -4.25 -20.34 -0.73
C THR A 311 -5.00 -21.65 -0.94
N SER A 312 -5.82 -22.03 0.05
CA SER A 312 -6.90 -22.99 -0.18
C SER A 312 -7.75 -22.40 -1.29
N ARG A 313 -7.79 -23.14 -2.39
CA ARG A 313 -8.71 -22.92 -3.50
C ARG A 313 -10.16 -22.88 -3.01
#